data_73797a659f31e48e2644cdb20d08c1e5
#
_entry.id   73797a659f31e48e2644cdb20d08c1e5
#
_cell.length_a   1.000
_cell.length_b   1.000
_cell.length_c   1.000
_cell.angle_alpha   90.00
_cell.angle_beta   90.00
_cell.angle_gamma   90.00
#
_symmetry.space_group_name_H-M   'P 1'
#
loop_
_entity.id
_entity.type
_entity.pdbx_description
1 polymer ?
#
loop_
_entity_poly.entity_id
_entity_poly.type
_entity_poly.pdbx_seq_one_letter_code
_entity_poly.pdbx_strand_id
1 'polypeptide(L)'
;MSIGCTHINSSAIIHLMITLKLPYPPSVNHYWGQVGSRKFLGKKGKEFRQEVYICALNARQGVLNGRLEVKVYLYPPDKRKRDIDNILKSLLDAMEHAHIYENDSQIDKLCVTRMDVVSGGYCEVTIQELN
;
A
#
# COMPACT_ATOMS: atom_id res chain seq x y z
N MET A 1 -10.57 6.52 -18.71
CA MET A 1 -10.08 7.25 -18.67
C MET A 1 -10.07 8.24 -19.01
N SER A 2 -9.85 8.34 -18.96
CA SER A 2 -9.63 9.22 -19.24
C SER A 2 -8.99 9.68 -19.55
N ILE A 3 -8.63 9.76 -19.88
CA ILE A 3 -7.88 10.24 -20.09
C ILE A 3 -7.60 11.04 -20.29
N GLY A 4 -7.38 11.38 -20.25
CA GLY A 4 -7.01 12.18 -20.38
C GLY A 4 -6.22 12.44 -20.84
N CYS A 5 -5.77 12.28 -20.91
CA CYS A 5 -4.99 12.60 -21.29
C CYS A 5 -4.40 12.58 -21.92
N THR A 6 -4.52 12.55 -22.13
CA THR A 6 -3.92 12.50 -22.76
C THR A 6 -3.27 12.78 -23.64
N HIS A 7 -3.15 13.38 -23.86
CA HIS A 7 -2.27 13.54 -24.71
C HIS A 7 -1.12 13.88 -24.37
N ILE A 8 -0.57 13.16 -24.27
CA ILE A 8 0.71 13.31 -23.86
C ILE A 8 1.56 13.49 -25.00
N ASN A 9 2.33 14.46 -25.03
CA ASN A 9 3.20 14.62 -26.13
C ASN A 9 4.34 13.63 -26.01
N SER A 10 5.02 13.41 -27.10
CA SER A 10 6.02 12.39 -27.19
C SER A 10 7.22 12.64 -26.29
N SER A 11 7.48 13.87 -25.94
CA SER A 11 8.57 14.19 -25.04
C SER A 11 8.14 14.18 -23.61
N ALA A 12 6.91 13.81 -23.38
CA ALA A 12 6.36 13.87 -22.04
C ALA A 12 7.11 12.98 -21.10
N ILE A 13 7.03 13.33 -19.86
CA ILE A 13 7.58 12.56 -18.77
C ILE A 13 6.78 11.29 -18.64
N ILE A 14 7.48 10.19 -18.53
CA ILE A 14 6.83 8.91 -18.26
C ILE A 14 6.62 8.82 -16.75
N HIS A 15 5.39 8.70 -16.34
CA HIS A 15 5.06 8.51 -14.95
C HIS A 15 5.07 7.04 -14.63
N LEU A 16 5.85 6.67 -13.64
CA LEU A 16 5.87 5.29 -13.17
C LEU A 16 4.61 5.01 -12.36
N MET A 17 4.03 3.86 -12.62
CA MET A 17 2.86 3.41 -11.89
C MET A 17 3.02 1.93 -11.61
N ILE A 18 2.66 1.53 -10.41
CA ILE A 18 2.70 0.14 -10.00
C ILE A 18 1.35 -0.23 -9.40
N THR A 19 0.87 -1.42 -9.73
CA THR A 19 -0.34 -1.97 -9.12
C THR A 19 0.01 -3.28 -8.44
N LEU A 20 -0.39 -3.40 -7.18
CA LEU A 20 -0.08 -4.57 -6.37
C LEU A 20 -1.36 -5.14 -5.79
N LYS A 21 -1.44 -6.47 -5.79
CA LYS A 21 -2.46 -7.17 -5.02
C LYS A 21 -1.78 -7.74 -3.79
N LEU A 22 -2.22 -7.30 -2.62
CA LEU A 22 -1.61 -7.63 -1.35
C LEU A 22 -2.61 -8.30 -0.43
N PRO A 23 -2.16 -9.06 0.57
CA PRO A 23 -3.07 -9.56 1.60
C PRO A 23 -3.76 -8.41 2.30
N TYR A 24 -4.89 -8.67 2.93
CA TYR A 24 -5.56 -7.66 3.72
C TYR A 24 -4.64 -7.25 4.87
N PRO A 25 -4.35 -5.95 5.04
CA PRO A 25 -3.37 -5.53 6.04
C PRO A 25 -3.86 -5.81 7.46
N PRO A 26 -2.96 -6.17 8.37
CA PRO A 26 -3.33 -6.29 9.77
C PRO A 26 -3.62 -4.91 10.37
N SER A 27 -4.44 -4.88 11.41
CA SER A 27 -4.66 -3.64 12.15
C SER A 27 -3.36 -3.21 12.80
N VAL A 28 -3.27 -1.91 13.11
CA VAL A 28 -2.08 -1.36 13.76
C VAL A 28 -1.77 -2.09 15.06
N ASN A 29 -2.79 -2.54 15.79
CA ASN A 29 -2.60 -3.24 17.05
C ASN A 29 -2.01 -4.64 16.89
N HIS A 30 -2.17 -5.26 15.73
CA HIS A 30 -1.59 -6.57 15.45
C HIS A 30 -0.28 -6.48 14.68
N TYR A 31 -0.07 -5.37 14.00
CA TYR A 31 1.17 -5.13 13.28
C TYR A 31 2.32 -4.88 14.25
N TRP A 32 2.06 -4.10 15.30
CA TRP A 32 3.03 -3.79 16.35
C TRP A 32 2.69 -4.53 17.62
N GLY A 33 3.73 -4.97 18.32
CA GLY A 33 3.62 -5.44 19.69
C GLY A 33 4.24 -4.42 20.62
N GLN A 34 4.01 -4.59 21.90
CA GLN A 34 4.55 -3.69 22.90
C GLN A 34 4.85 -4.42 24.21
N VAL A 35 6.03 -4.19 24.74
CA VAL A 35 6.42 -4.66 26.07
C VAL A 35 6.92 -3.45 26.83
N GLY A 36 6.18 -3.04 27.86
CA GLY A 36 6.49 -1.80 28.58
C GLY A 36 6.36 -0.62 27.61
N SER A 37 7.40 0.19 27.53
CA SER A 37 7.45 1.33 26.62
C SER A 37 8.06 0.99 25.26
N ARG A 38 8.51 -0.26 25.06
CA ARG A 38 9.16 -0.67 23.82
C ARG A 38 8.13 -1.20 22.84
N LYS A 39 8.18 -0.69 21.63
CA LYS A 39 7.42 -1.24 20.51
C LYS A 39 8.30 -2.17 19.70
N PHE A 40 7.71 -3.23 19.19
CA PHE A 40 8.40 -4.14 18.30
C PHE A 40 7.41 -4.61 17.23
N LEU A 41 7.96 -5.16 16.16
CA LEU A 41 7.12 -5.69 15.08
C LEU A 41 6.52 -7.02 15.54
N GLY A 42 5.19 -7.10 15.56
CA GLY A 42 4.49 -8.30 15.97
C GLY A 42 4.61 -9.40 14.93
N LYS A 43 4.17 -10.60 15.28
CA LYS A 43 4.23 -11.76 14.38
C LYS A 43 3.46 -11.49 13.08
N LYS A 44 2.24 -10.99 13.19
CA LYS A 44 1.43 -10.66 12.01
C LYS A 44 2.06 -9.55 11.19
N GLY A 45 2.73 -8.62 11.83
CA GLY A 45 3.46 -7.57 11.15
C GLY A 45 4.63 -8.12 10.34
N LYS A 46 5.38 -9.04 10.92
CA LYS A 46 6.51 -9.68 10.21
C LYS A 46 6.01 -10.45 9.00
N GLU A 47 4.94 -11.21 9.17
CA GLU A 47 4.36 -11.98 8.07
C GLU A 47 3.87 -11.06 6.96
N PHE A 48 3.19 -9.98 7.32
CA PHE A 48 2.68 -9.05 6.34
C PHE A 48 3.80 -8.35 5.57
N ARG A 49 4.84 -7.90 6.27
CA ARG A 49 6.00 -7.30 5.60
C ARG A 49 6.63 -8.25 4.61
N GLN A 50 6.76 -9.52 4.98
CA GLN A 50 7.36 -10.52 4.10
C GLN A 50 6.51 -10.73 2.85
N GLU A 51 5.20 -10.84 3.01
CA GLU A 51 4.31 -11.02 1.86
C GLU A 51 4.33 -9.82 0.94
N VAL A 52 4.34 -8.61 1.50
CA VAL A 52 4.43 -7.39 0.70
C VAL A 52 5.76 -7.34 -0.05
N TYR A 53 6.83 -7.72 0.61
CA TYR A 53 8.16 -7.75 -0.01
C TYR A 53 8.18 -8.70 -1.21
N ILE A 54 7.61 -9.89 -1.06
CA ILE A 54 7.53 -10.87 -2.15
C ILE A 54 6.71 -10.30 -3.32
N CYS A 55 5.58 -9.68 -3.03
CA CYS A 55 4.77 -9.06 -4.07
C CYS A 55 5.53 -7.96 -4.79
N ALA A 56 6.30 -7.16 -4.05
CA ALA A 56 7.10 -6.10 -4.65
C ALA A 56 8.20 -6.66 -5.55
N LEU A 57 8.84 -7.74 -5.15
CA LEU A 57 9.84 -8.41 -5.99
C LEU A 57 9.23 -8.91 -7.29
N ASN A 58 8.04 -9.50 -7.20
CA ASN A 58 7.37 -10.02 -8.39
C ASN A 58 6.96 -8.91 -9.35
N ALA A 59 6.69 -7.73 -8.84
CA ALA A 59 6.36 -6.59 -9.69
C ALA A 59 7.56 -6.04 -10.44
N ARG A 60 8.77 -6.36 -9.95
CA ARG A 60 10.03 -5.96 -10.57
C ARG A 60 10.12 -4.48 -10.87
N GLN A 61 9.61 -3.69 -9.96
CA GLN A 61 9.61 -2.25 -10.11
C GLN A 61 10.74 -1.66 -9.28
N GLY A 62 11.44 -0.69 -9.83
CA GLY A 62 12.43 0.03 -9.07
C GLY A 62 11.79 0.89 -7.99
N VAL A 63 12.61 1.44 -7.10
CA VAL A 63 12.13 2.31 -6.04
C VAL A 63 11.55 3.58 -6.64
N LEU A 64 10.33 3.93 -6.25
CA LEU A 64 9.71 5.17 -6.70
C LEU A 64 10.26 6.33 -5.87
N ASN A 65 10.74 7.37 -6.54
CA ASN A 65 11.47 8.44 -5.87
C ASN A 65 10.73 9.75 -5.75
N GLY A 66 9.75 10.00 -6.60
CA GLY A 66 9.08 11.29 -6.65
C GLY A 66 7.96 11.42 -5.63
N ARG A 67 7.17 12.45 -5.77
CA ARG A 67 5.92 12.58 -5.02
C ARG A 67 4.95 11.54 -5.55
N LEU A 68 4.11 11.01 -4.68
CA LEU A 68 3.28 9.86 -5.01
C LEU A 68 1.81 10.09 -4.74
N GLU A 69 0.99 9.45 -5.57
CA GLU A 69 -0.43 9.26 -5.31
C GLU A 69 -0.66 7.77 -5.06
N VAL A 70 -1.33 7.45 -3.97
CA VAL A 70 -1.63 6.06 -3.60
C VAL A 70 -3.12 5.87 -3.51
N LYS A 71 -3.63 4.86 -4.22
CA LYS A 71 -5.03 4.46 -4.16
C LYS A 71 -5.10 3.05 -3.61
N VAL A 72 -5.91 2.89 -2.59
CA VAL A 72 -6.06 1.61 -1.90
C VAL A 72 -7.51 1.16 -1.97
N TYR A 73 -7.72 -0.05 -2.47
CA TYR A 73 -9.04 -0.68 -2.52
C TYR A 73 -9.03 -1.86 -1.56
N LEU A 74 -9.83 -1.77 -0.51
CA LEU A 74 -9.84 -2.77 0.55
C LEU A 74 -11.01 -3.72 0.37
N TYR A 75 -10.71 -5.01 0.24
CA TYR A 75 -11.71 -6.07 0.15
C TYR A 75 -11.67 -6.84 1.47
N PRO A 76 -12.55 -6.49 2.44
CA PRO A 76 -12.47 -7.10 3.78
C PRO A 76 -12.75 -8.60 3.73
N PRO A 77 -12.16 -9.36 4.65
CA PRO A 77 -12.37 -10.83 4.65
C PRO A 77 -13.74 -11.25 5.17
N ASP A 78 -14.45 -10.39 5.89
CA ASP A 78 -15.76 -10.68 6.44
C ASP A 78 -16.49 -9.36 6.76
N LYS A 79 -17.69 -9.48 7.34
CA LYS A 79 -18.55 -8.33 7.59
C LYS A 79 -18.30 -7.64 8.93
N ARG A 80 -17.27 -8.03 9.67
CA ARG A 80 -16.99 -7.37 10.95
C ARG A 80 -16.66 -5.90 10.71
N LYS A 81 -17.03 -5.07 11.69
CA LYS A 81 -16.71 -3.65 11.63
C LYS A 81 -15.21 -3.47 11.69
N ARG A 82 -14.70 -2.65 10.76
CA ARG A 82 -13.29 -2.29 10.70
C ARG A 82 -13.19 -0.84 10.27
N ASP A 83 -12.32 -0.10 10.93
CA ASP A 83 -12.04 1.28 10.54
C ASP A 83 -10.99 1.26 9.44
N ILE A 84 -11.20 2.07 8.42
CA ILE A 84 -10.29 2.15 7.28
C ILE A 84 -8.90 2.59 7.74
N ASP A 85 -8.83 3.57 8.62
CA ASP A 85 -7.54 4.12 9.06
C ASP A 85 -6.73 3.13 9.88
N ASN A 86 -7.38 2.13 10.46
CA ASN A 86 -6.69 1.21 11.35
C ASN A 86 -5.73 0.26 10.65
N ILE A 87 -5.78 0.20 9.33
CA ILE A 87 -4.86 -0.65 8.55
C ILE A 87 -3.87 0.16 7.73
N LEU A 88 -4.06 1.47 7.65
CA LEU A 88 -3.22 2.29 6.77
C LEU A 88 -1.78 2.33 7.24
N LYS A 89 -1.56 2.49 8.54
CA LYS A 89 -0.20 2.57 9.06
C LYS A 89 0.60 1.31 8.74
N SER A 90 0.00 0.15 8.93
CA SER A 90 0.67 -1.11 8.65
C SER A 90 0.94 -1.28 7.15
N LEU A 91 -0.03 -0.91 6.31
CA LEU A 91 0.11 -1.02 4.87
C LEU A 91 1.23 -0.12 4.35
N LEU A 92 1.20 1.15 4.72
CA LEU A 92 2.19 2.12 4.22
C LEU A 92 3.58 1.79 4.73
N ASP A 93 3.69 1.35 5.97
CA ASP A 93 4.97 0.95 6.55
C ASP A 93 5.54 -0.29 5.84
N ALA A 94 4.70 -1.29 5.57
CA ALA A 94 5.16 -2.50 4.90
C ALA A 94 5.63 -2.21 3.48
N MET A 95 4.96 -1.30 2.77
CA MET A 95 5.37 -0.92 1.43
C MET A 95 6.69 -0.14 1.44
N GLU A 96 6.89 0.71 2.43
CA GLU A 96 8.17 1.39 2.61
C GLU A 96 9.28 0.40 2.90
N HIS A 97 9.03 -0.54 3.79
CA HIS A 97 10.00 -1.57 4.14
C HIS A 97 10.35 -2.45 2.94
N ALA A 98 9.42 -2.65 2.03
CA ALA A 98 9.64 -3.42 0.81
C ALA A 98 10.35 -2.60 -0.27
N HIS A 99 10.70 -1.35 0.00
CA HIS A 99 11.38 -0.46 -0.93
C HIS A 99 10.59 -0.16 -2.19
N ILE A 100 9.27 -0.15 -2.08
CA ILE A 100 8.42 0.33 -3.18
C ILE A 100 8.66 1.83 -3.35
N TYR A 101 8.81 2.53 -2.25
CA TYR A 101 9.25 3.91 -2.19
C TYR A 101 10.22 4.05 -1.02
N GLU A 102 10.89 5.18 -0.92
CA GLU A 102 11.89 5.36 0.14
C GLU A 102 11.26 5.72 1.47
N ASN A 103 10.21 6.55 1.42
CA ASN A 103 9.58 7.03 2.64
C ASN A 103 8.13 7.37 2.37
N ASP A 104 7.24 7.01 3.29
CA ASP A 104 5.82 7.28 3.11
C ASP A 104 5.49 8.77 3.13
N SER A 105 6.43 9.62 3.53
CA SER A 105 6.28 11.07 3.42
C SER A 105 6.25 11.56 1.96
N GLN A 106 6.62 10.69 1.01
CA GLN A 106 6.50 11.01 -0.42
C GLN A 106 5.05 11.07 -0.87
N ILE A 107 4.13 10.50 -0.10
CA ILE A 107 2.72 10.39 -0.50
C ILE A 107 2.03 11.73 -0.29
N ASP A 108 1.59 12.34 -1.41
CA ASP A 108 0.85 13.59 -1.38
C ASP A 108 -0.66 13.40 -1.47
N LYS A 109 -1.06 12.30 -2.10
CA LYS A 109 -2.48 11.96 -2.23
C LYS A 109 -2.69 10.53 -1.80
N LEU A 110 -3.65 10.31 -0.94
CA LEU A 110 -4.01 8.98 -0.48
C LEU A 110 -5.51 8.84 -0.54
N CYS A 111 -5.97 7.86 -1.30
CA CYS A 111 -7.39 7.56 -1.41
C CYS A 111 -7.63 6.12 -1.00
N VAL A 112 -8.51 5.90 -0.06
CA VAL A 112 -8.82 4.56 0.45
C VAL A 112 -10.30 4.31 0.28
N THR A 113 -10.64 3.20 -0.35
CA THR A 113 -12.03 2.83 -0.61
C THR A 113 -12.28 1.43 -0.07
N ARG A 114 -13.37 1.31 0.70
CA ARG A 114 -13.81 -0.02 1.13
C ARG A 114 -14.66 -0.62 0.02
N MET A 115 -14.28 -1.81 -0.40
CA MET A 115 -14.97 -2.57 -1.42
C MET A 115 -15.78 -3.70 -0.77
N ASP A 116 -16.32 -4.57 -1.59
CA ASP A 116 -17.12 -5.68 -1.10
C ASP A 116 -16.30 -6.69 -0.32
N VAL A 117 -16.97 -7.44 0.54
CA VAL A 117 -16.36 -8.52 1.29
C VAL A 117 -15.94 -9.63 0.32
N VAL A 118 -14.71 -10.10 0.49
CA VAL A 118 -14.18 -11.22 -0.27
C VAL A 118 -13.58 -12.20 0.74
N SER A 119 -13.97 -13.45 0.65
CA SER A 119 -13.45 -14.48 1.55
C SER A 119 -11.92 -14.48 1.52
N GLY A 120 -11.29 -14.45 2.68
CA GLY A 120 -9.85 -14.34 2.81
C GLY A 120 -9.34 -12.91 2.82
N GLY A 121 -10.05 -12.01 2.18
CA GLY A 121 -9.67 -10.60 2.13
C GLY A 121 -8.41 -10.32 1.33
N TYR A 122 -8.33 -9.13 0.78
CA TYR A 122 -7.10 -8.64 0.14
C TYR A 122 -7.24 -7.14 -0.09
N CYS A 123 -6.18 -6.52 -0.55
CA CYS A 123 -6.28 -5.15 -1.03
C CYS A 123 -5.55 -4.99 -2.35
N GLU A 124 -5.99 -4.02 -3.13
CA GLU A 124 -5.30 -3.61 -4.34
C GLU A 124 -4.77 -2.21 -4.12
N VAL A 125 -3.51 -2.01 -4.45
CA VAL A 125 -2.86 -0.72 -4.26
C VAL A 125 -2.28 -0.27 -5.59
N THR A 126 -2.62 0.94 -6.00
CA THR A 126 -2.02 1.57 -7.16
C THR A 126 -1.21 2.77 -6.69
N ILE A 127 0.04 2.80 -7.08
CA ILE A 127 0.97 3.87 -6.70
C ILE A 127 1.47 4.51 -7.97
N GLN A 128 1.32 5.83 -8.05
CA GLN A 128 1.70 6.58 -9.23
C GLN A 128 2.56 7.77 -8.85
N GLU A 129 3.64 7.97 -9.60
CA GLU A 129 4.46 9.17 -9.42
C GLU A 129 3.73 10.39 -9.96
N LEU A 130 3.84 11.47 -9.22
CA LEU A 130 3.27 12.77 -9.61
C LEU A 130 4.38 13.65 -10.17
N ASN A 131 3.97 14.59 -10.99
CA ASN A 131 4.90 15.59 -11.52
C ASN A 131 5.38 16.53 -10.45
#